data_f0194b7f39b4e343ed42b609c440d6da
#
_entry.id   f0194b7f39b4e343ed42b609c440d6da
#
_cell.length_a   1.000
_cell.length_b   1.000
_cell.length_c   1.000
_cell.angle_alpha   90.00
_cell.angle_beta   90.00
_cell.angle_gamma   90.00
#
_symmetry.space_group_name_H-M   'P 1'
#
loop_
_entity.id
_entity.type
_entity.pdbx_description
1 polymer ?
#
loop_
_entity_poly.entity_id
_entity_poly.type
_entity_poly.pdbx_seq_one_letter_code
_entity_poly.pdbx_strand_id
1 'polypeptide(L)'
;RTLDDIEKAGIRLLHLQLPVPFDPQNIRNFSEGLDEILVIEEKNPTAEWLVKDALYGSANQPRVLGKTRPDGQPLMPSHGILDADAIVQGLFDRLSLRVRDRLVEPRKKNKQRELIPLDVTRSPYFCSGCPHNTSTKVPEDSLIGAGIGCHTMVLLMEDDQVGNIAGVTAMGNDGMQWVGMEPFVERNHFIQNIGDGTYFHSGQLAIASAVAASSNITFKLLYNGTIAMTGGQDPKGGLGVIEITQIMLAQGVEQIIITTDDPSRYKETDFPKEVSVWTRERIIEAQESLAEVSGV
;
A
#
# COMPACT_ATOMS: atom_id res chain seq x y z
N ARG A 1 27.93 25.61 -9.75
CA ARG A 1 28.82 24.67 -10.46
C ARG A 1 28.07 24.04 -11.59
N THR A 2 28.71 23.90 -12.73
CA THR A 2 28.13 23.43 -13.99
C THR A 2 28.38 21.93 -14.17
N LEU A 3 27.68 21.29 -15.11
CA LEU A 3 27.96 19.92 -15.53
C LEU A 3 29.39 19.75 -16.00
N ASP A 4 29.95 20.76 -16.67
CA ASP A 4 31.35 20.79 -17.12
C ASP A 4 32.35 20.66 -15.97
N ASP A 5 32.06 21.21 -14.78
CA ASP A 5 32.93 21.08 -13.61
C ASP A 5 32.92 19.65 -13.07
N ILE A 6 31.82 18.93 -13.22
CA ILE A 6 31.64 17.54 -12.81
C ILE A 6 32.45 16.63 -13.77
N GLU A 7 32.32 16.84 -15.07
CA GLU A 7 33.07 16.08 -16.09
C GLU A 7 34.59 16.29 -15.96
N LYS A 8 35.02 17.51 -15.75
CA LYS A 8 36.44 17.83 -15.47
C LYS A 8 36.96 17.18 -14.19
N ALA A 9 36.10 16.80 -13.29
CA ALA A 9 36.41 16.04 -12.08
C ALA A 9 36.49 14.53 -12.32
N GLY A 10 36.26 14.07 -13.57
CA GLY A 10 36.23 12.64 -13.93
C GLY A 10 34.95 11.93 -13.56
N ILE A 11 33.88 12.69 -13.35
CA ILE A 11 32.56 12.13 -13.00
C ILE A 11 31.66 12.21 -14.23
N ARG A 12 31.07 11.09 -14.60
CA ARG A 12 30.06 10.98 -15.66
C ARG A 12 28.69 10.73 -14.99
N LEU A 13 27.63 11.37 -15.48
CA LEU A 13 26.29 11.23 -14.94
C LEU A 13 25.40 10.53 -15.96
N LEU A 14 24.60 9.57 -15.50
CA LEU A 14 23.51 8.95 -16.23
C LEU A 14 22.20 9.08 -15.44
N HIS A 15 21.20 9.66 -16.03
CA HIS A 15 19.86 9.74 -15.48
C HIS A 15 18.99 8.66 -16.12
N LEU A 16 18.63 7.63 -15.36
CA LEU A 16 17.71 6.58 -15.80
C LEU A 16 16.27 7.09 -15.71
N GLN A 17 15.70 7.50 -16.83
CA GLN A 17 14.31 7.97 -16.89
C GLN A 17 13.32 6.82 -16.98
N LEU A 18 13.72 5.67 -17.51
CA LEU A 18 12.92 4.47 -17.67
C LEU A 18 13.69 3.26 -17.13
N PRO A 19 13.51 2.92 -15.83
CA PRO A 19 14.21 1.77 -15.26
C PRO A 19 13.58 0.43 -15.67
N VAL A 20 12.35 0.40 -16.14
CA VAL A 20 11.64 -0.80 -16.60
C VAL A 20 10.79 -0.46 -17.83
N PRO A 21 10.97 -1.14 -18.99
CA PRO A 21 12.02 -2.13 -19.24
C PRO A 21 13.42 -1.52 -19.24
N PHE A 22 14.38 -2.27 -18.68
CA PHE A 22 15.75 -1.82 -18.56
C PHE A 22 16.52 -2.05 -19.86
N ASP A 23 17.32 -1.06 -20.27
CA ASP A 23 18.20 -1.17 -21.45
C ASP A 23 19.64 -1.51 -21.03
N PRO A 24 20.07 -2.79 -21.10
CA PRO A 24 21.43 -3.17 -20.70
C PRO A 24 22.50 -2.58 -21.62
N GLN A 25 22.20 -2.29 -22.90
CA GLN A 25 23.17 -1.73 -23.82
C GLN A 25 23.54 -0.30 -23.45
N ASN A 26 22.58 0.49 -22.99
CA ASN A 26 22.82 1.85 -22.51
C ASN A 26 23.79 1.85 -21.31
N ILE A 27 23.65 0.90 -20.40
CA ILE A 27 24.56 0.74 -19.26
C ILE A 27 25.95 0.31 -19.70
N ARG A 28 26.07 -0.63 -20.62
CA ARG A 28 27.37 -1.06 -21.17
C ARG A 28 28.11 0.09 -21.81
N ASN A 29 27.44 0.87 -22.65
CA ASN A 29 28.02 2.06 -23.28
C ASN A 29 28.43 3.13 -22.24
N PHE A 30 27.57 3.37 -21.24
CA PHE A 30 27.88 4.31 -20.18
C PHE A 30 29.09 3.88 -19.36
N SER A 31 29.27 2.58 -19.13
CA SER A 31 30.33 2.01 -18.31
C SER A 31 31.75 2.09 -18.91
N GLU A 32 31.83 2.32 -20.23
CA GLU A 32 33.14 2.33 -20.92
C GLU A 32 34.11 3.31 -20.31
N GLY A 33 35.29 2.79 -19.91
CA GLY A 33 36.36 3.59 -19.30
C GLY A 33 36.09 4.09 -17.88
N LEU A 34 35.06 3.58 -17.21
CA LEU A 34 34.80 3.84 -15.79
C LEU A 34 35.47 2.78 -14.92
N ASP A 35 36.02 3.21 -13.78
CA ASP A 35 36.54 2.32 -12.73
C ASP A 35 35.46 1.91 -11.75
N GLU A 36 34.48 2.82 -11.52
CA GLU A 36 33.43 2.63 -10.53
C GLU A 36 32.11 3.31 -10.99
N ILE A 37 30.99 2.68 -10.71
CA ILE A 37 29.64 3.23 -10.87
C ILE A 37 28.99 3.30 -9.49
N LEU A 38 28.53 4.47 -9.11
CA LEU A 38 27.70 4.65 -7.92
C LEU A 38 26.24 4.83 -8.34
N VAL A 39 25.41 3.88 -7.96
CA VAL A 39 23.95 3.92 -8.20
C VAL A 39 23.29 4.66 -7.04
N ILE A 40 22.53 5.70 -7.38
CA ILE A 40 21.78 6.52 -6.43
C ILE A 40 20.30 6.28 -6.69
N GLU A 41 19.64 5.56 -5.77
CA GLU A 41 18.22 5.23 -5.84
C GLU A 41 17.62 5.16 -4.44
N GLU A 42 16.32 5.42 -4.32
CA GLU A 42 15.61 5.31 -3.05
C GLU A 42 15.36 3.84 -2.66
N LYS A 43 15.36 3.57 -1.36
CA LYS A 43 14.96 2.31 -0.74
C LYS A 43 15.68 1.08 -1.31
N ASN A 44 15.01 0.27 -2.11
CA ASN A 44 15.53 -1.01 -2.59
C ASN A 44 16.58 -0.86 -3.68
N PRO A 45 17.60 -1.73 -3.74
CA PRO A 45 18.68 -1.67 -4.73
C PRO A 45 18.28 -2.23 -6.09
N THR A 46 17.16 -1.79 -6.65
CA THR A 46 16.61 -2.33 -7.91
C THR A 46 17.49 -1.93 -9.11
N ALA A 47 17.80 -0.65 -9.26
CA ALA A 47 18.66 -0.17 -10.32
C ALA A 47 20.10 -0.69 -10.14
N GLU A 48 20.60 -0.80 -8.92
CA GLU A 48 21.91 -1.39 -8.62
C GLU A 48 22.00 -2.85 -9.13
N TRP A 49 20.96 -3.65 -8.89
CA TRP A 49 20.92 -5.04 -9.38
C TRP A 49 20.88 -5.10 -10.90
N LEU A 50 20.04 -4.30 -11.53
CA LEU A 50 19.95 -4.23 -12.99
C LEU A 50 21.25 -3.80 -13.65
N VAL A 51 21.97 -2.83 -13.06
CA VAL A 51 23.28 -2.39 -13.54
C VAL A 51 24.33 -3.52 -13.40
N LYS A 52 24.34 -4.22 -12.25
CA LYS A 52 25.24 -5.37 -12.03
C LYS A 52 24.95 -6.49 -13.04
N ASP A 53 23.69 -6.82 -13.28
CA ASP A 53 23.28 -7.84 -14.24
C ASP A 53 23.69 -7.46 -15.68
N ALA A 54 23.45 -6.21 -16.08
CA ALA A 54 23.83 -5.71 -17.40
C ALA A 54 25.33 -5.79 -17.69
N LEU A 55 26.17 -5.65 -16.65
CA LEU A 55 27.63 -5.68 -16.76
C LEU A 55 28.23 -7.06 -16.54
N TYR A 56 27.45 -8.02 -16.05
CA TYR A 56 27.93 -9.38 -15.84
C TYR A 56 28.43 -10.00 -17.14
N GLY A 57 29.65 -10.52 -17.12
CA GLY A 57 30.29 -11.14 -18.31
C GLY A 57 30.72 -10.17 -19.40
N SER A 58 30.58 -8.84 -19.23
CA SER A 58 31.09 -7.86 -20.19
C SER A 58 32.60 -7.66 -20.03
N ALA A 59 33.28 -7.22 -21.11
CA ALA A 59 34.73 -6.99 -21.10
C ALA A 59 35.16 -5.88 -20.13
N ASN A 60 34.32 -4.85 -19.98
CA ASN A 60 34.49 -3.77 -19.00
C ASN A 60 33.53 -3.95 -17.84
N GLN A 61 34.02 -4.24 -16.66
CA GLN A 61 33.26 -4.47 -15.45
C GLN A 61 33.69 -3.52 -14.35
N PRO A 62 33.28 -2.23 -14.38
CA PRO A 62 33.56 -1.32 -13.29
C PRO A 62 32.88 -1.83 -11.99
N ARG A 63 33.44 -1.44 -10.86
CA ARG A 63 32.86 -1.74 -9.57
C ARG A 63 31.54 -1.01 -9.43
N VAL A 64 30.44 -1.77 -9.17
CA VAL A 64 29.11 -1.18 -8.95
C VAL A 64 28.80 -1.13 -7.46
N LEU A 65 28.54 0.05 -6.97
CA LEU A 65 28.13 0.35 -5.58
C LEU A 65 26.79 1.07 -5.57
N GLY A 66 26.08 0.97 -4.47
CA GLY A 66 24.82 1.66 -4.24
C GLY A 66 24.48 1.69 -2.76
N LYS A 67 23.80 0.67 -2.25
CA LYS A 67 23.40 0.63 -0.84
C LYS A 67 24.53 0.27 0.11
N THR A 68 25.54 -0.45 -0.38
CA THR A 68 26.65 -0.93 0.44
C THR A 68 27.99 -0.55 -0.15
N ARG A 69 28.99 -0.41 0.74
CA ARG A 69 30.40 -0.28 0.41
C ARG A 69 31.02 -1.64 0.04
N PRO A 70 32.23 -1.68 -0.52
CA PRO A 70 32.91 -2.94 -0.82
C PRO A 70 33.16 -3.84 0.41
N ASP A 71 33.24 -3.24 1.59
CA ASP A 71 33.42 -3.93 2.88
C ASP A 71 32.09 -4.40 3.50
N GLY A 72 30.96 -4.22 2.79
CA GLY A 72 29.62 -4.59 3.25
C GLY A 72 28.94 -3.56 4.16
N GLN A 73 29.64 -2.48 4.52
CA GLN A 73 29.02 -1.43 5.33
C GLN A 73 28.00 -0.59 4.53
N PRO A 74 26.99 -0.01 5.17
CA PRO A 74 26.04 0.88 4.50
C PRO A 74 26.72 2.06 3.81
N LEU A 75 26.28 2.40 2.59
CA LEU A 75 26.73 3.56 1.83
C LEU A 75 25.59 4.54 1.59
N MET A 76 24.53 4.12 0.92
CA MET A 76 23.31 4.91 0.73
C MET A 76 22.18 4.35 1.59
N PRO A 77 21.33 5.19 2.21
CA PRO A 77 20.25 4.70 3.04
C PRO A 77 19.24 3.87 2.24
N SER A 78 18.73 2.80 2.85
CA SER A 78 17.66 1.95 2.31
C SER A 78 16.29 2.25 2.94
N HIS A 79 16.20 3.27 3.78
CA HIS A 79 14.98 3.71 4.47
C HIS A 79 14.88 5.23 4.48
N GLY A 80 13.70 5.76 4.74
CA GLY A 80 13.46 7.20 4.76
C GLY A 80 13.49 7.82 3.36
N ILE A 81 13.79 9.11 3.29
CA ILE A 81 13.93 9.91 2.07
C ILE A 81 15.42 10.03 1.75
N LEU A 82 15.79 9.82 0.49
CA LEU A 82 17.14 10.05 0.00
C LEU A 82 17.31 11.53 -0.36
N ASP A 83 17.68 12.33 0.62
CA ASP A 83 17.93 13.76 0.44
C ASP A 83 19.35 14.05 -0.09
N ALA A 84 19.60 15.30 -0.48
CA ALA A 84 20.87 15.74 -1.00
C ALA A 84 22.01 15.57 0.00
N ASP A 85 21.76 15.70 1.30
CA ASP A 85 22.77 15.58 2.34
C ASP A 85 23.24 14.13 2.48
N ALA A 86 22.32 13.16 2.39
CA ALA A 86 22.63 11.73 2.40
C ALA A 86 23.44 11.32 1.15
N ILE A 87 23.06 11.86 -0.02
CA ILE A 87 23.79 11.61 -1.28
C ILE A 87 25.22 12.18 -1.19
N VAL A 88 25.36 13.42 -0.73
CA VAL A 88 26.69 14.07 -0.60
C VAL A 88 27.58 13.28 0.35
N GLN A 89 27.05 12.78 1.45
CA GLN A 89 27.84 11.98 2.40
C GLN A 89 28.38 10.70 1.74
N GLY A 90 27.54 9.97 1.01
CA GLY A 90 27.96 8.76 0.29
C GLY A 90 28.96 9.05 -0.83
N LEU A 91 28.74 10.13 -1.60
CA LEU A 91 29.66 10.59 -2.62
C LEU A 91 31.03 11.02 -2.03
N PHE A 92 31.02 11.77 -0.94
CA PHE A 92 32.23 12.29 -0.30
C PHE A 92 33.20 11.18 0.04
N ASP A 93 32.72 10.05 0.51
CA ASP A 93 33.53 8.89 0.85
C ASP A 93 34.17 8.19 -0.37
N ARG A 94 33.63 8.43 -1.57
CA ARG A 94 34.02 7.76 -2.82
C ARG A 94 34.88 8.63 -3.73
N LEU A 95 34.79 9.95 -3.60
CA LEU A 95 35.51 10.87 -4.44
C LEU A 95 36.97 10.99 -4.02
N SER A 96 37.85 11.13 -5.01
CA SER A 96 39.28 11.37 -4.76
C SER A 96 39.51 12.65 -3.96
N LEU A 97 40.61 12.75 -3.23
CA LEU A 97 40.98 13.94 -2.47
C LEU A 97 40.95 15.22 -3.32
N ARG A 98 41.41 15.14 -4.59
CA ARG A 98 41.38 16.29 -5.52
C ARG A 98 39.97 16.81 -5.81
N VAL A 99 38.99 15.93 -5.77
CA VAL A 99 37.56 16.29 -5.97
C VAL A 99 36.96 16.75 -4.66
N ARG A 100 37.32 16.13 -3.54
CA ARG A 100 36.87 16.53 -2.19
C ARG A 100 37.20 17.99 -1.88
N ASP A 101 38.38 18.45 -2.19
CA ASP A 101 38.82 19.84 -1.96
C ASP A 101 37.97 20.86 -2.73
N ARG A 102 37.27 20.42 -3.77
CA ARG A 102 36.38 21.26 -4.58
C ARG A 102 34.90 21.16 -4.15
N LEU A 103 34.54 20.15 -3.36
CA LEU A 103 33.22 20.03 -2.79
C LEU A 103 33.13 20.89 -1.54
N VAL A 104 32.02 21.63 -1.42
CA VAL A 104 31.72 22.30 -0.17
C VAL A 104 31.48 21.21 0.88
N GLU A 105 32.08 21.37 2.06
CA GLU A 105 31.78 20.52 3.20
C GLU A 105 30.26 20.36 3.33
N PRO A 106 29.75 19.13 3.57
CA PRO A 106 28.33 18.94 3.84
C PRO A 106 27.89 19.97 4.89
N ARG A 107 26.85 20.71 4.62
CA ARG A 107 26.27 21.60 5.64
C ARG A 107 26.12 20.77 6.90
N LYS A 108 26.77 21.18 8.00
CA LYS A 108 26.53 20.58 9.31
C LYS A 108 25.02 20.51 9.44
N LYS A 109 24.48 19.28 9.56
CA LYS A 109 23.04 19.09 9.76
C LYS A 109 22.63 20.10 10.80
N ASN A 110 21.77 21.05 10.45
CA ASN A 110 21.13 21.88 11.46
C ASN A 110 20.69 20.89 12.54
N LYS A 111 21.20 21.05 13.79
CA LYS A 111 20.72 20.24 14.90
C LYS A 111 19.22 20.18 14.75
N GLN A 112 18.70 19.00 14.42
CA GLN A 112 17.25 18.80 14.43
C GLN A 112 16.83 19.40 15.77
N ARG A 113 15.98 20.41 15.73
CA ARG A 113 15.37 20.91 16.97
C ARG A 113 14.84 19.68 17.65
N GLU A 114 15.33 19.39 18.84
CA GLU A 114 14.74 18.34 19.65
C GLU A 114 13.24 18.64 19.68
N LEU A 115 12.46 17.80 19.03
CA LEU A 115 11.02 17.91 19.10
C LEU A 115 10.69 17.71 20.58
N ILE A 116 10.18 18.75 21.20
CA ILE A 116 9.66 18.66 22.57
C ILE A 116 8.56 17.59 22.49
N PRO A 117 8.71 16.42 23.13
CA PRO A 117 7.65 15.43 23.10
C PRO A 117 6.41 16.09 23.72
N LEU A 118 5.31 16.06 22.96
CA LEU A 118 4.03 16.49 23.49
C LEU A 118 3.58 15.44 24.51
N ASP A 119 3.19 15.87 25.70
CA ASP A 119 2.64 14.99 26.73
C ASP A 119 1.35 14.28 26.30
N VAL A 120 0.72 14.81 25.25
CA VAL A 120 -0.50 14.26 24.65
C VAL A 120 -0.28 14.06 23.15
N THR A 121 -0.31 12.82 22.69
CA THR A 121 -0.34 12.46 21.27
C THR A 121 -1.78 12.40 20.79
N ARG A 122 -2.05 12.87 19.57
CA ARG A 122 -3.34 12.68 18.92
C ARG A 122 -3.33 11.31 18.25
N SER A 123 -4.24 10.43 18.66
CA SER A 123 -4.51 9.22 17.90
C SER A 123 -5.35 9.56 16.68
N PRO A 124 -5.09 8.99 15.52
CA PRO A 124 -5.98 9.08 14.37
C PRO A 124 -7.36 8.50 14.72
N TYR A 125 -8.42 9.18 14.25
CA TYR A 125 -9.81 8.74 14.44
C TYR A 125 -10.66 9.22 13.27
N PHE A 126 -11.85 8.63 13.11
CA PHE A 126 -12.79 9.05 12.08
C PHE A 126 -13.35 10.44 12.33
N CYS A 127 -13.67 11.14 11.25
CA CYS A 127 -14.28 12.47 11.32
C CYS A 127 -15.58 12.44 12.16
N SER A 128 -15.90 13.57 12.80
CA SER A 128 -17.16 13.71 13.55
C SER A 128 -18.36 13.45 12.63
N GLY A 129 -19.28 12.56 13.04
CA GLY A 129 -20.43 12.15 12.24
C GLY A 129 -20.11 11.22 11.07
N CYS A 130 -18.87 10.75 10.93
CA CYS A 130 -18.51 9.82 9.89
C CYS A 130 -19.21 8.46 10.07
N PRO A 131 -19.78 7.88 9.00
CA PRO A 131 -20.39 6.55 9.07
C PRO A 131 -19.48 5.45 9.59
N HIS A 132 -18.17 5.58 9.42
CA HIS A 132 -17.17 4.60 9.91
C HIS A 132 -17.17 4.45 11.44
N ASN A 133 -17.62 5.45 12.20
CA ASN A 133 -17.81 5.32 13.65
C ASN A 133 -18.81 4.19 14.01
N THR A 134 -19.66 3.78 13.09
CA THR A 134 -20.60 2.67 13.26
C THR A 134 -20.22 1.47 12.38
N SER A 135 -19.91 1.69 11.10
CA SER A 135 -19.72 0.63 10.12
C SER A 135 -18.47 -0.20 10.34
N THR A 136 -17.49 0.30 11.10
CA THR A 136 -16.29 -0.48 11.45
C THR A 136 -16.46 -1.36 12.68
N LYS A 137 -17.58 -1.21 13.44
CA LYS A 137 -17.90 -2.10 14.56
C LYS A 137 -18.11 -3.52 14.08
N VAL A 138 -17.70 -4.48 14.90
CA VAL A 138 -17.81 -5.91 14.64
C VAL A 138 -18.29 -6.66 15.87
N PRO A 139 -18.83 -7.88 15.74
CA PRO A 139 -19.11 -8.74 16.87
C PRO A 139 -17.85 -9.03 17.69
N GLU A 140 -18.04 -9.34 18.98
CA GLU A 140 -16.96 -9.66 19.90
C GLU A 140 -16.11 -10.83 19.36
N ASP A 141 -14.80 -10.75 19.55
CA ASP A 141 -13.80 -11.76 19.12
C ASP A 141 -13.78 -12.03 17.59
N SER A 142 -14.32 -11.14 16.77
CA SER A 142 -14.23 -11.29 15.32
C SER A 142 -12.80 -11.15 14.81
N LEU A 143 -12.42 -12.00 13.84
CA LEU A 143 -11.19 -11.83 13.06
C LEU A 143 -11.48 -10.98 11.83
N ILE A 144 -10.73 -9.90 11.64
CA ILE A 144 -11.00 -8.94 10.57
C ILE A 144 -9.80 -8.63 9.70
N GLY A 145 -10.07 -8.27 8.46
CA GLY A 145 -9.12 -7.67 7.53
C GLY A 145 -9.39 -6.17 7.36
N ALA A 146 -8.32 -5.38 7.48
CA ALA A 146 -8.37 -3.98 7.12
C ALA A 146 -8.11 -3.80 5.61
N GLY A 147 -8.88 -2.92 4.98
CA GLY A 147 -8.70 -2.56 3.57
C GLY A 147 -8.02 -1.19 3.42
N ILE A 148 -7.75 -0.79 2.19
CA ILE A 148 -7.16 0.51 1.86
C ILE A 148 -8.25 1.58 1.71
N GLY A 149 -8.17 2.61 2.56
CA GLY A 149 -9.13 3.71 2.61
C GLY A 149 -9.19 4.31 4.02
N CYS A 150 -10.16 5.20 4.29
CA CYS A 150 -10.31 5.79 5.63
C CYS A 150 -10.49 4.72 6.72
N HIS A 151 -11.15 3.61 6.39
CA HIS A 151 -11.32 2.46 7.29
C HIS A 151 -10.01 1.75 7.68
N THR A 152 -8.88 2.02 7.01
CA THR A 152 -7.56 1.55 7.45
C THR A 152 -7.20 2.05 8.86
N MET A 153 -7.82 3.14 9.32
CA MET A 153 -7.59 3.66 10.67
C MET A 153 -8.00 2.70 11.80
N VAL A 154 -8.76 1.65 11.50
CA VAL A 154 -9.03 0.55 12.47
C VAL A 154 -7.74 -0.07 13.02
N LEU A 155 -6.62 -0.04 12.26
CA LEU A 155 -5.30 -0.49 12.71
C LEU A 155 -4.74 0.30 13.91
N LEU A 156 -5.34 1.43 14.24
CA LEU A 156 -4.91 2.37 15.27
C LEU A 156 -5.95 2.51 16.39
N MET A 157 -6.99 1.69 16.35
CA MET A 157 -8.09 1.66 17.31
C MET A 157 -7.97 0.43 18.22
N GLU A 158 -8.67 0.46 19.34
CA GLU A 158 -8.64 -0.64 20.30
C GLU A 158 -9.44 -1.85 19.79
N ASP A 159 -8.97 -3.06 20.10
CA ASP A 159 -9.53 -4.31 19.56
C ASP A 159 -11.00 -4.53 20.00
N ASP A 160 -11.41 -4.02 21.16
CA ASP A 160 -12.80 -4.07 21.64
C ASP A 160 -13.78 -3.28 20.77
N GLN A 161 -13.27 -2.36 19.95
CA GLN A 161 -14.08 -1.54 19.03
C GLN A 161 -14.13 -2.12 17.62
N VAL A 162 -13.06 -2.73 17.17
CA VAL A 162 -12.85 -3.07 15.75
C VAL A 162 -12.51 -4.54 15.50
N GLY A 163 -12.37 -5.36 16.55
CA GLY A 163 -12.03 -6.78 16.48
C GLY A 163 -10.54 -7.07 16.30
N ASN A 164 -10.21 -8.35 16.21
CA ASN A 164 -8.84 -8.83 16.05
C ASN A 164 -8.37 -8.66 14.60
N ILE A 165 -7.46 -7.72 14.35
CA ILE A 165 -7.03 -7.40 13.00
C ILE A 165 -5.94 -8.35 12.53
N ALA A 166 -6.24 -9.17 11.51
CA ALA A 166 -5.29 -10.09 10.89
C ALA A 166 -4.26 -9.39 9.98
N GLY A 167 -4.56 -8.18 9.53
CA GLY A 167 -3.66 -7.40 8.69
C GLY A 167 -4.38 -6.51 7.68
N VAL A 168 -3.58 -5.86 6.85
CA VAL A 168 -4.02 -5.06 5.71
C VAL A 168 -3.35 -5.58 4.45
N THR A 169 -4.11 -5.67 3.36
CA THR A 169 -3.61 -6.11 2.05
C THR A 169 -3.72 -5.00 1.02
N ALA A 170 -3.03 -5.15 -0.11
CA ALA A 170 -3.17 -4.25 -1.24
C ALA A 170 -4.58 -4.36 -1.85
N MET A 171 -5.02 -3.26 -2.50
CA MET A 171 -6.30 -3.22 -3.23
C MET A 171 -6.39 -4.36 -4.23
N GLY A 172 -7.46 -5.13 -4.18
CA GLY A 172 -7.69 -6.33 -5.00
C GLY A 172 -7.24 -7.65 -4.36
N ASN A 173 -6.57 -7.59 -3.21
CA ASN A 173 -6.25 -8.76 -2.39
C ASN A 173 -7.06 -8.80 -1.08
N ASP A 174 -8.12 -8.01 -1.01
CA ASP A 174 -8.97 -7.92 0.18
C ASP A 174 -9.58 -9.28 0.50
N GLY A 175 -9.35 -9.79 1.70
CA GLY A 175 -9.83 -11.12 2.14
C GLY A 175 -9.00 -12.32 1.65
N MET A 176 -8.03 -12.14 0.74
CA MET A 176 -7.25 -13.25 0.20
C MET A 176 -6.32 -13.88 1.23
N GLN A 177 -5.90 -13.13 2.24
CA GLN A 177 -5.19 -13.69 3.40
C GLN A 177 -6.04 -14.75 4.11
N TRP A 178 -7.35 -14.52 4.22
CA TRP A 178 -8.26 -15.50 4.81
C TRP A 178 -8.43 -16.74 3.94
N VAL A 179 -8.69 -16.57 2.66
CA VAL A 179 -8.79 -17.69 1.71
C VAL A 179 -7.58 -18.63 1.79
N GLY A 180 -6.38 -18.05 2.01
CA GLY A 180 -5.16 -18.85 2.19
C GLY A 180 -5.00 -19.47 3.58
N MET A 181 -5.54 -18.86 4.62
CA MET A 181 -5.40 -19.31 6.02
C MET A 181 -6.50 -20.28 6.46
N GLU A 182 -7.72 -20.08 5.97
CA GLU A 182 -8.92 -20.80 6.40
C GLU A 182 -8.74 -22.33 6.54
N PRO A 183 -8.10 -23.04 5.60
CA PRO A 183 -7.89 -24.48 5.73
C PRO A 183 -6.95 -24.91 6.87
N PHE A 184 -6.25 -23.98 7.50
CA PHE A 184 -5.18 -24.24 8.48
C PHE A 184 -5.45 -23.68 9.87
N VAL A 185 -6.61 -23.05 10.08
CA VAL A 185 -6.99 -22.39 11.35
C VAL A 185 -8.29 -23.00 11.89
N GLU A 186 -8.51 -22.90 13.21
CA GLU A 186 -9.73 -23.39 13.85
C GLU A 186 -10.91 -22.42 13.71
N ARG A 187 -10.66 -21.15 13.38
CA ARG A 187 -11.69 -20.15 13.13
C ARG A 187 -12.40 -20.48 11.82
N ASN A 188 -13.69 -20.30 11.79
CA ASN A 188 -14.57 -20.66 10.66
C ASN A 188 -15.17 -19.47 9.92
N HIS A 189 -14.82 -18.23 10.31
CA HIS A 189 -15.34 -17.03 9.68
C HIS A 189 -14.38 -15.85 9.78
N PHE A 190 -14.42 -14.97 8.78
CA PHE A 190 -13.62 -13.76 8.67
C PHE A 190 -14.45 -12.59 8.17
N ILE A 191 -14.15 -11.38 8.60
CA ILE A 191 -14.80 -10.16 8.14
C ILE A 191 -13.78 -9.29 7.43
N GLN A 192 -13.98 -8.97 6.15
CA GLN A 192 -13.11 -8.09 5.38
C GLN A 192 -13.76 -6.74 5.14
N ASN A 193 -13.15 -5.67 5.67
CA ASN A 193 -13.55 -4.31 5.30
C ASN A 193 -12.98 -3.95 3.92
N ILE A 194 -13.84 -3.42 3.04
CA ILE A 194 -13.47 -2.97 1.70
C ILE A 194 -14.20 -1.68 1.36
N GLY A 195 -13.50 -0.66 0.88
CA GLY A 195 -14.11 0.57 0.40
C GLY A 195 -14.63 0.44 -1.02
N ASP A 196 -15.62 1.26 -1.38
CA ASP A 196 -16.16 1.31 -2.75
C ASP A 196 -15.09 1.70 -3.79
N GLY A 197 -14.17 2.60 -3.48
CA GLY A 197 -13.04 2.91 -4.34
C GLY A 197 -12.17 1.68 -4.64
N THR A 198 -11.89 0.86 -3.64
CA THR A 198 -11.17 -0.41 -3.82
C THR A 198 -12.01 -1.41 -4.62
N TYR A 199 -13.30 -1.51 -4.33
CA TYR A 199 -14.22 -2.39 -5.04
C TYR A 199 -14.21 -2.10 -6.55
N PHE A 200 -14.34 -0.83 -6.96
CA PHE A 200 -14.32 -0.45 -8.36
C PHE A 200 -12.93 -0.52 -9.01
N HIS A 201 -11.86 -0.39 -8.23
CA HIS A 201 -10.50 -0.52 -8.74
C HIS A 201 -10.16 -1.99 -9.07
N SER A 202 -10.32 -2.89 -8.11
CA SER A 202 -9.89 -4.30 -8.25
C SER A 202 -10.53 -5.26 -7.24
N GLY A 203 -11.27 -4.76 -6.25
CA GLY A 203 -11.83 -5.55 -5.16
C GLY A 203 -12.88 -6.58 -5.60
N GLN A 204 -13.52 -6.37 -6.75
CA GLN A 204 -14.45 -7.34 -7.34
C GLN A 204 -13.77 -8.68 -7.62
N LEU A 205 -12.49 -8.67 -8.01
CA LEU A 205 -11.72 -9.89 -8.25
C LEU A 205 -11.47 -10.67 -6.96
N ALA A 206 -11.25 -9.98 -5.85
CA ALA A 206 -11.09 -10.62 -4.54
C ALA A 206 -12.39 -11.33 -4.10
N ILE A 207 -13.54 -10.66 -4.24
CA ILE A 207 -14.85 -11.27 -3.93
C ILE A 207 -15.11 -12.49 -4.81
N ALA A 208 -14.92 -12.37 -6.13
CA ALA A 208 -15.08 -13.49 -7.04
C ALA A 208 -14.13 -14.67 -6.73
N SER A 209 -12.91 -14.37 -6.28
CA SER A 209 -11.93 -15.39 -5.88
C SER A 209 -12.33 -16.10 -4.59
N ALA A 210 -12.89 -15.37 -3.61
CA ALA A 210 -13.40 -15.95 -2.37
C ALA A 210 -14.62 -16.87 -2.64
N VAL A 211 -15.52 -16.45 -3.53
CA VAL A 211 -16.64 -17.29 -3.99
C VAL A 211 -16.12 -18.57 -4.67
N ALA A 212 -15.17 -18.44 -5.60
CA ALA A 212 -14.60 -19.58 -6.29
C ALA A 212 -13.89 -20.57 -5.35
N ALA A 213 -13.32 -20.06 -4.25
CA ALA A 213 -12.71 -20.86 -3.20
C ALA A 213 -13.71 -21.46 -2.21
N SER A 214 -15.00 -21.11 -2.31
CA SER A 214 -16.03 -21.45 -1.32
C SER A 214 -15.63 -21.06 0.10
N SER A 215 -14.97 -19.92 0.24
CA SER A 215 -14.43 -19.42 1.51
C SER A 215 -15.54 -18.82 2.37
N ASN A 216 -15.51 -19.08 3.68
CA ASN A 216 -16.49 -18.57 4.62
C ASN A 216 -16.09 -17.17 5.12
N ILE A 217 -16.57 -16.14 4.42
CA ILE A 217 -16.13 -14.75 4.62
C ILE A 217 -17.29 -13.75 4.40
N THR A 218 -17.35 -12.73 5.25
CA THR A 218 -18.22 -11.57 5.02
C THR A 218 -17.40 -10.38 4.51
N PHE A 219 -17.64 -9.94 3.30
CA PHE A 219 -17.15 -8.66 2.80
C PHE A 219 -18.03 -7.51 3.27
N LYS A 220 -17.45 -6.58 4.00
CA LYS A 220 -18.14 -5.38 4.45
C LYS A 220 -17.81 -4.22 3.52
N LEU A 221 -18.63 -4.04 2.48
CA LEU A 221 -18.46 -2.96 1.50
C LEU A 221 -18.91 -1.62 2.08
N LEU A 222 -17.96 -0.75 2.35
CA LEU A 222 -18.17 0.59 2.90
C LEU A 222 -18.40 1.57 1.75
N TYR A 223 -19.68 1.76 1.40
CA TYR A 223 -20.10 2.54 0.25
C TYR A 223 -20.45 3.98 0.64
N ASN A 224 -19.78 4.95 0.03
CA ASN A 224 -20.08 6.38 0.18
C ASN A 224 -20.06 7.15 -1.16
N GLY A 225 -19.79 6.48 -2.27
CA GLY A 225 -19.73 7.08 -3.61
C GLY A 225 -18.51 7.98 -3.84
N THR A 226 -17.48 7.93 -2.96
CA THR A 226 -16.31 8.79 -3.11
C THR A 226 -15.03 8.15 -2.57
N ILE A 227 -13.90 8.45 -3.20
CA ILE A 227 -12.56 8.10 -2.70
C ILE A 227 -12.10 9.21 -1.76
N ALA A 228 -12.52 9.13 -0.50
CA ALA A 228 -12.37 10.24 0.46
C ALA A 228 -10.91 10.47 0.89
N MET A 229 -10.11 9.43 1.08
CA MET A 229 -8.74 9.52 1.60
C MET A 229 -7.81 10.38 0.74
N THR A 230 -7.98 10.37 -0.56
CA THR A 230 -7.13 11.09 -1.52
C THR A 230 -7.71 12.42 -1.99
N GLY A 231 -8.80 12.90 -1.37
CA GLY A 231 -9.37 14.21 -1.62
C GLY A 231 -10.78 14.25 -2.21
N GLY A 232 -11.51 13.14 -2.15
CA GLY A 232 -12.93 13.11 -2.54
C GLY A 232 -13.16 13.00 -4.07
N GLN A 233 -12.39 12.14 -4.73
CA GLN A 233 -12.57 11.86 -6.15
C GLN A 233 -13.74 10.88 -6.36
N ASP A 234 -14.43 11.01 -7.49
CA ASP A 234 -15.44 10.04 -7.92
C ASP A 234 -14.77 8.72 -8.33
N PRO A 235 -15.26 7.56 -7.86
CA PRO A 235 -14.76 6.27 -8.33
C PRO A 235 -15.02 6.11 -9.84
N LYS A 236 -14.01 5.73 -10.59
CA LYS A 236 -14.19 5.41 -12.02
C LYS A 236 -15.00 4.14 -12.17
N GLY A 237 -16.05 4.20 -13.01
CA GLY A 237 -16.98 3.08 -13.19
C GLY A 237 -17.93 2.88 -12.00
N GLY A 238 -18.10 3.90 -11.16
CA GLY A 238 -18.99 3.86 -10.00
C GLY A 238 -20.43 3.47 -10.40
N LEU A 239 -20.99 2.54 -9.65
CA LEU A 239 -22.36 2.02 -9.79
C LEU A 239 -23.13 2.31 -8.50
N GLY A 240 -24.46 2.32 -8.60
CA GLY A 240 -25.32 2.40 -7.44
C GLY A 240 -25.37 1.08 -6.66
N VAL A 241 -25.98 1.16 -5.47
CA VAL A 241 -26.08 -0.02 -4.57
C VAL A 241 -26.86 -1.17 -5.22
N ILE A 242 -27.91 -0.86 -6.00
CA ILE A 242 -28.73 -1.87 -6.68
C ILE A 242 -27.89 -2.65 -7.70
N GLU A 243 -27.17 -1.97 -8.54
CA GLU A 243 -26.31 -2.60 -9.57
C GLU A 243 -25.17 -3.40 -8.93
N ILE A 244 -24.57 -2.90 -7.85
CA ILE A 244 -23.52 -3.62 -7.11
C ILE A 244 -24.06 -4.93 -6.55
N THR A 245 -25.24 -4.93 -5.91
CA THR A 245 -25.82 -6.16 -5.37
C THR A 245 -26.15 -7.17 -6.46
N GLN A 246 -26.65 -6.73 -7.61
CA GLN A 246 -26.90 -7.60 -8.77
C GLN A 246 -25.61 -8.27 -9.27
N ILE A 247 -24.51 -7.51 -9.37
CA ILE A 247 -23.20 -8.03 -9.78
C ILE A 247 -22.68 -9.06 -8.76
N MET A 248 -22.76 -8.77 -7.47
CA MET A 248 -22.30 -9.67 -6.42
C MET A 248 -23.09 -11.00 -6.43
N LEU A 249 -24.41 -10.94 -6.54
CA LEU A 249 -25.24 -12.13 -6.64
C LEU A 249 -24.93 -12.93 -7.93
N ALA A 250 -24.72 -12.25 -9.06
CA ALA A 250 -24.32 -12.90 -10.30
C ALA A 250 -22.95 -13.57 -10.22
N GLN A 251 -22.08 -13.11 -9.34
CA GLN A 251 -20.78 -13.73 -9.05
C GLN A 251 -20.88 -14.92 -8.08
N GLY A 252 -22.05 -15.15 -7.46
CA GLY A 252 -22.30 -16.26 -6.54
C GLY A 252 -22.18 -15.90 -5.05
N VAL A 253 -22.30 -14.61 -4.70
CA VAL A 253 -22.47 -14.21 -3.30
C VAL A 253 -23.83 -14.72 -2.80
N GLU A 254 -23.85 -15.42 -1.65
CA GLU A 254 -25.02 -16.15 -1.16
C GLU A 254 -26.09 -15.22 -0.55
N GLN A 255 -25.66 -14.23 0.23
CA GLN A 255 -26.56 -13.31 0.92
C GLN A 255 -25.96 -11.92 1.04
N ILE A 256 -26.81 -10.89 0.92
CA ILE A 256 -26.40 -9.49 1.08
C ILE A 256 -27.33 -8.78 2.06
N ILE A 257 -26.77 -8.08 3.04
CA ILE A 257 -27.48 -7.20 3.95
C ILE A 257 -27.00 -5.76 3.74
N ILE A 258 -27.88 -4.87 3.31
CA ILE A 258 -27.59 -3.45 3.17
C ILE A 258 -27.95 -2.76 4.48
N THR A 259 -26.95 -2.20 5.17
CA THR A 259 -27.19 -1.39 6.37
C THR A 259 -27.08 0.10 6.02
N THR A 260 -28.12 0.87 6.31
CA THR A 260 -28.22 2.30 5.96
C THR A 260 -28.86 3.10 7.10
N ASP A 261 -28.60 4.41 7.13
CA ASP A 261 -29.27 5.36 8.02
C ASP A 261 -30.72 5.65 7.61
N ASP A 262 -31.04 5.41 6.35
CA ASP A 262 -32.39 5.63 5.80
C ASP A 262 -32.82 4.46 4.91
N PRO A 263 -33.40 3.40 5.50
CA PRO A 263 -33.93 2.26 4.74
C PRO A 263 -35.02 2.64 3.73
N SER A 264 -35.71 3.76 3.94
CA SER A 264 -36.81 4.18 3.04
C SER A 264 -36.35 4.60 1.64
N ARG A 265 -35.03 4.77 1.45
CA ARG A 265 -34.43 4.99 0.13
C ARG A 265 -34.59 3.81 -0.81
N TYR A 266 -34.87 2.62 -0.28
CA TYR A 266 -34.98 1.38 -1.04
C TYR A 266 -36.35 0.75 -0.85
N LYS A 267 -36.91 0.20 -1.92
CA LYS A 267 -38.14 -0.59 -1.88
C LYS A 267 -37.75 -2.07 -1.87
N GLU A 268 -38.56 -2.91 -1.22
CA GLU A 268 -38.35 -4.36 -1.25
C GLU A 268 -38.29 -4.91 -2.69
N THR A 269 -39.04 -4.28 -3.61
CA THR A 269 -39.09 -4.66 -5.04
C THR A 269 -37.81 -4.32 -5.81
N ASP A 270 -36.91 -3.52 -5.23
CA ASP A 270 -35.64 -3.13 -5.89
C ASP A 270 -34.62 -4.27 -5.86
N PHE A 271 -34.82 -5.27 -5.02
CA PHE A 271 -33.89 -6.35 -4.76
C PHE A 271 -34.52 -7.74 -4.84
N PRO A 272 -33.75 -8.77 -5.19
CA PRO A 272 -34.17 -10.16 -5.05
C PRO A 272 -34.19 -10.59 -3.56
N LYS A 273 -34.69 -11.77 -3.29
CA LYS A 273 -34.92 -12.31 -1.91
C LYS A 273 -33.64 -12.51 -1.10
N GLU A 274 -32.48 -12.63 -1.76
CA GLU A 274 -31.16 -12.80 -1.17
C GLU A 274 -30.62 -11.48 -0.57
N VAL A 275 -31.30 -10.35 -0.84
CA VAL A 275 -30.89 -9.02 -0.36
C VAL A 275 -31.93 -8.49 0.62
N SER A 276 -31.47 -8.03 1.77
CA SER A 276 -32.31 -7.35 2.75
C SER A 276 -31.75 -5.96 3.11
N VAL A 277 -32.64 -5.04 3.50
CA VAL A 277 -32.26 -3.66 3.88
C VAL A 277 -32.60 -3.44 5.34
N TRP A 278 -31.60 -3.11 6.14
CA TRP A 278 -31.70 -2.91 7.58
C TRP A 278 -31.24 -1.52 7.98
N THR A 279 -31.60 -1.09 9.19
CA THR A 279 -31.05 0.14 9.76
C THR A 279 -29.58 -0.06 10.15
N ARG A 280 -28.79 1.01 10.12
CA ARG A 280 -27.35 0.99 10.44
C ARG A 280 -27.06 0.51 11.85
N GLU A 281 -27.94 0.76 12.79
CA GLU A 281 -27.80 0.35 14.19
C GLU A 281 -27.72 -1.18 14.35
N ARG A 282 -28.26 -1.93 13.39
CA ARG A 282 -28.24 -3.38 13.37
C ARG A 282 -26.98 -3.98 12.73
N ILE A 283 -25.91 -3.20 12.55
CA ILE A 283 -24.69 -3.65 11.86
C ILE A 283 -24.02 -4.87 12.53
N ILE A 284 -24.08 -5.00 13.84
CA ILE A 284 -23.55 -6.16 14.58
C ILE A 284 -24.40 -7.39 14.27
N GLU A 285 -25.72 -7.30 14.47
CA GLU A 285 -26.66 -8.37 14.17
C GLU A 285 -26.59 -8.85 12.71
N ALA A 286 -26.38 -7.91 11.77
CA ALA A 286 -26.20 -8.24 10.36
C ALA A 286 -24.95 -9.11 10.13
N GLN A 287 -23.83 -8.77 10.77
CA GLN A 287 -22.60 -9.55 10.67
C GLN A 287 -22.71 -10.93 11.34
N GLU A 288 -23.37 -10.99 12.50
CA GLU A 288 -23.65 -12.26 13.18
C GLU A 288 -24.52 -13.17 12.32
N SER A 289 -25.59 -12.63 11.72
CA SER A 289 -26.47 -13.38 10.82
C SER A 289 -25.73 -13.91 9.58
N LEU A 290 -24.83 -13.11 9.00
CA LEU A 290 -24.03 -13.51 7.82
C LEU A 290 -22.98 -14.55 8.19
N ALA A 291 -22.43 -14.52 9.39
CA ALA A 291 -21.45 -15.52 9.84
C ALA A 291 -22.03 -16.95 9.96
N GLU A 292 -23.34 -17.09 10.05
CA GLU A 292 -24.03 -18.39 10.05
C GLU A 292 -24.27 -18.94 8.64
N VAL A 293 -24.08 -18.12 7.60
CA VAL A 293 -24.24 -18.52 6.21
C VAL A 293 -22.88 -19.00 5.68
N SER A 294 -22.84 -20.20 5.12
CA SER A 294 -21.63 -20.72 4.48
C SER A 294 -21.41 -20.05 3.15
N GLY A 295 -20.17 -19.60 2.89
CA GLY A 295 -19.78 -18.93 1.64
C GLY A 295 -19.47 -17.44 1.82
N VAL A 296 -19.79 -16.64 0.83
CA VAL A 296 -19.48 -15.20 0.76
C VAL A 296 -20.76 -14.40 0.85
#